data_8186f4ed178b28f22aa5fe179d603879
#
_entry.id   8186f4ed178b28f22aa5fe179d603879
#
_cell.length_a   1.000
_cell.length_b   1.000
_cell.length_c   1.000
_cell.angle_alpha   90.00
_cell.angle_beta   90.00
_cell.angle_gamma   90.00
#
_symmetry.space_group_name_H-M   'P 1'
#
loop_
_entity.id
_entity.type
_entity.pdbx_description
1 polymer ?
#
loop_
_entity_poly.entity_id
_entity_poly.type
_entity_poly.pdbx_seq_one_letter_code
_entity_poly.pdbx_strand_id
1 'polypeptide(L)'
;MDLTYTQDERMVLDMVHDFAESDIRPYAAQWDQEETVPLPVLRKMQELGLFGLMIPEEYGGAGVSTACYAAVIEEVSRVCAAVAIALSVHNSVGAFPVLRFGGEEQKRHYLPLLASRWIGAFSLTEPEAGSDAARLRLKAEKLPEGDYLLNGTKSFVTNGSIADLYLVMGRTAELPEAPHRGVTAFLVERSLPGVSPGKMEHKTGLRASDTTELVFENCRVPESQRLGAEGQGFKIAMMSLDNGRIGVGAQATGIAQGALEEAAAYAQTRRQFDRPIASFQAVRFMLADMQTQI
;
A
#
# COMPACT_ATOMS: atom_id res chain seq x y z
N MET A 1 -16.53 8.84 18.43
CA MET A 1 -15.19 8.35 18.08
C MET A 1 -14.22 9.29 18.77
N ASP A 2 -13.35 8.80 19.62
CA ASP A 2 -12.27 9.61 20.22
C ASP A 2 -11.13 9.69 19.20
N LEU A 3 -10.78 10.89 18.77
CA LEU A 3 -9.69 11.16 17.81
C LEU A 3 -8.46 11.76 18.52
N THR A 4 -8.41 11.69 19.85
CA THR A 4 -7.24 12.16 20.61
C THR A 4 -6.13 11.11 20.52
N TYR A 5 -4.96 11.55 20.06
CA TYR A 5 -3.77 10.71 20.04
C TYR A 5 -3.19 10.57 21.47
N THR A 6 -2.69 9.37 21.79
CA THR A 6 -1.87 9.14 22.97
C THR A 6 -0.56 9.94 22.90
N GLN A 7 0.19 9.98 24.01
CA GLN A 7 1.51 10.64 23.99
C GLN A 7 2.47 9.94 23.02
N ASP A 8 2.48 8.61 23.00
CA ASP A 8 3.33 7.82 22.12
C ASP A 8 2.95 8.02 20.65
N GLU A 9 1.65 8.05 20.33
CA GLU A 9 1.19 8.33 18.98
C GLU A 9 1.58 9.74 18.50
N ARG A 10 1.54 10.75 19.39
CA ARG A 10 2.03 12.10 19.04
C ARG A 10 3.53 12.08 18.74
N MET A 11 4.33 11.37 19.53
CA MET A 11 5.76 11.22 19.26
C MET A 11 6.02 10.54 17.89
N VAL A 12 5.19 9.55 17.51
CA VAL A 12 5.25 8.94 16.17
C VAL A 12 4.95 9.97 15.10
N LEU A 13 3.90 10.78 15.26
CA LEU A 13 3.51 11.81 14.28
C LEU A 13 4.59 12.89 14.14
N ASP A 14 5.16 13.37 15.25
CA ASP A 14 6.25 14.35 15.24
C ASP A 14 7.49 13.78 14.51
N MET A 15 7.87 12.54 14.81
CA MET A 15 8.97 11.85 14.15
C MET A 15 8.72 11.68 12.64
N VAL A 16 7.50 11.34 12.25
CA VAL A 16 7.13 11.19 10.83
C VAL A 16 7.17 12.53 10.11
N HIS A 17 6.71 13.61 10.75
CA HIS A 17 6.79 14.96 10.19
C HIS A 17 8.25 15.34 9.91
N ASP A 18 9.12 15.23 10.90
CA ASP A 18 10.54 15.58 10.76
C ASP A 18 11.22 14.74 9.67
N PHE A 19 10.93 13.44 9.64
CA PHE A 19 11.43 12.55 8.60
C PHE A 19 10.91 12.91 7.21
N ALA A 20 9.63 13.23 7.06
CA ALA A 20 9.02 13.61 5.78
C ALA A 20 9.66 14.90 5.24
N GLU A 21 9.90 15.89 6.09
CA GLU A 21 10.52 17.16 5.70
C GLU A 21 12.02 17.02 5.37
N SER A 22 12.76 16.21 6.14
CA SER A 22 14.22 16.10 5.97
C SER A 22 14.66 15.10 4.91
N ASP A 23 13.98 13.94 4.82
CA ASP A 23 14.42 12.81 4.01
C ASP A 23 13.58 12.57 2.75
N ILE A 24 12.36 13.10 2.67
CA ILE A 24 11.46 12.89 1.54
C ILE A 24 11.31 14.16 0.71
N ARG A 25 10.91 15.29 1.32
CA ARG A 25 10.60 16.55 0.61
C ARG A 25 11.71 17.01 -0.37
N PRO A 26 12.99 17.00 0.00
CA PRO A 26 14.05 17.50 -0.89
C PRO A 26 14.20 16.72 -2.21
N TYR A 27 13.74 15.47 -2.22
CA TYR A 27 13.98 14.54 -3.33
C TYR A 27 12.70 14.10 -4.06
N ALA A 28 11.52 14.38 -3.52
CA ALA A 28 10.25 13.88 -4.03
C ALA A 28 10.02 14.23 -5.51
N ALA A 29 10.32 15.46 -5.92
CA ALA A 29 10.18 15.92 -7.30
C ALA A 29 11.15 15.20 -8.26
N GLN A 30 12.38 14.94 -7.81
CA GLN A 30 13.39 14.23 -8.59
C GLN A 30 12.95 12.77 -8.79
N TRP A 31 12.53 12.07 -7.75
CA TRP A 31 12.08 10.69 -7.86
C TRP A 31 10.88 10.53 -8.81
N ASP A 32 9.94 11.49 -8.78
CA ASP A 32 8.79 11.46 -9.68
C ASP A 32 9.22 11.70 -11.14
N GLN A 33 10.13 12.64 -11.41
CA GLN A 33 10.65 12.90 -12.74
C GLN A 33 11.42 11.71 -13.31
N GLU A 34 12.25 11.08 -12.50
CA GLU A 34 13.08 9.92 -12.87
C GLU A 34 12.32 8.59 -12.84
N GLU A 35 11.07 8.57 -12.38
CA GLU A 35 10.26 7.35 -12.15
C GLU A 35 10.99 6.33 -11.25
N THR A 36 11.76 6.83 -10.28
CA THR A 36 12.65 6.02 -9.46
C THR A 36 12.04 5.73 -8.10
N VAL A 37 11.94 4.44 -7.75
CA VAL A 37 11.50 4.02 -6.42
C VAL A 37 12.59 4.30 -5.38
N PRO A 38 12.33 5.10 -4.34
CA PRO A 38 13.36 5.52 -3.39
C PRO A 38 13.63 4.44 -2.32
N LEU A 39 14.21 3.30 -2.72
CA LEU A 39 14.50 2.18 -1.83
C LEU A 39 15.25 2.56 -0.54
N PRO A 40 16.27 3.46 -0.54
CA PRO A 40 16.92 3.88 0.69
C PRO A 40 15.97 4.51 1.70
N VAL A 41 15.00 5.32 1.22
CA VAL A 41 13.98 5.95 2.07
C VAL A 41 13.01 4.90 2.63
N LEU A 42 12.56 3.94 1.81
CA LEU A 42 11.71 2.85 2.29
C LEU A 42 12.41 2.00 3.38
N ARG A 43 13.72 1.76 3.23
CA ARG A 43 14.52 1.07 4.27
C ARG A 43 14.60 1.88 5.56
N LYS A 44 14.82 3.18 5.47
CA LYS A 44 14.83 4.06 6.64
C LYS A 44 13.46 4.09 7.33
N MET A 45 12.36 4.05 6.57
CA MET A 45 11.01 3.89 7.11
C MET A 45 10.82 2.55 7.84
N GLN A 46 11.44 1.47 7.38
CA GLN A 46 11.45 0.18 8.09
C GLN A 46 12.21 0.29 9.42
N GLU A 47 13.39 0.92 9.42
CA GLU A 47 14.20 1.16 10.62
C GLU A 47 13.46 2.03 11.66
N LEU A 48 12.62 2.97 11.20
CA LEU A 48 11.74 3.79 12.03
C LEU A 48 10.47 3.05 12.49
N GLY A 49 10.27 1.78 12.11
CA GLY A 49 9.11 0.98 12.49
C GLY A 49 7.81 1.29 11.75
N LEU A 50 7.85 2.14 10.71
CA LEU A 50 6.64 2.57 9.98
C LEU A 50 5.98 1.44 9.20
N PHE A 51 6.73 0.42 8.81
CA PHE A 51 6.17 -0.77 8.17
C PHE A 51 5.40 -1.67 9.14
N GLY A 52 5.67 -1.56 10.45
CA GLY A 52 4.99 -2.30 11.51
C GLY A 52 3.87 -1.54 12.23
N LEU A 53 3.39 -0.39 11.72
CA LEU A 53 2.44 0.48 12.43
C LEU A 53 1.22 -0.25 12.97
N MET A 54 0.54 -1.05 12.14
CA MET A 54 -0.68 -1.76 12.51
C MET A 54 -0.44 -3.20 13.00
N ILE A 55 0.80 -3.67 13.02
CA ILE A 55 1.18 -4.98 13.54
C ILE A 55 1.30 -4.87 15.06
N PRO A 56 0.64 -5.76 15.85
CA PRO A 56 0.76 -5.76 17.31
C PRO A 56 2.20 -5.93 17.80
N GLU A 57 2.49 -5.39 19.00
CA GLU A 57 3.80 -5.47 19.64
C GLU A 57 4.29 -6.91 19.84
N GLU A 58 3.38 -7.85 20.11
CA GLU A 58 3.70 -9.28 20.25
C GLU A 58 4.32 -9.90 19.01
N TYR A 59 4.13 -9.27 17.82
CA TYR A 59 4.75 -9.64 16.55
C TYR A 59 5.81 -8.64 16.10
N GLY A 60 6.27 -7.75 16.99
CA GLY A 60 7.35 -6.80 16.71
C GLY A 60 6.93 -5.53 15.98
N GLY A 61 5.64 -5.23 15.92
CA GLY A 61 5.11 -3.98 15.37
C GLY A 61 4.91 -2.91 16.44
N ALA A 62 4.35 -1.76 16.05
CA ALA A 62 4.06 -0.63 16.93
C ALA A 62 2.65 -0.67 17.53
N GLY A 63 1.72 -1.42 16.92
CA GLY A 63 0.35 -1.58 17.43
C GLY A 63 -0.45 -0.27 17.55
N VAL A 64 -0.14 0.75 16.74
CA VAL A 64 -0.81 2.06 16.82
C VAL A 64 -2.29 1.96 16.40
N SER A 65 -3.08 2.93 16.83
CA SER A 65 -4.48 3.03 16.41
C SER A 65 -4.62 3.25 14.90
N THR A 66 -5.77 2.87 14.35
CA THR A 66 -6.10 3.16 12.94
C THR A 66 -6.10 4.67 12.64
N ALA A 67 -6.44 5.50 13.64
CA ALA A 67 -6.41 6.96 13.51
C ALA A 67 -4.95 7.46 13.38
N CYS A 68 -4.03 6.96 14.19
CA CYS A 68 -2.62 7.29 14.09
C CYS A 68 -2.01 6.80 12.74
N TYR A 69 -2.32 5.57 12.33
CA TYR A 69 -1.93 5.06 11.01
C TYR A 69 -2.42 5.99 9.88
N ALA A 70 -3.68 6.40 9.90
CA ALA A 70 -4.23 7.32 8.88
C ALA A 70 -3.47 8.65 8.86
N ALA A 71 -3.20 9.24 10.03
CA ALA A 71 -2.44 10.48 10.14
C ALA A 71 -0.99 10.35 9.65
N VAL A 72 -0.33 9.21 9.87
CA VAL A 72 0.99 8.93 9.28
C VAL A 72 0.93 8.88 7.76
N ILE A 73 -0.07 8.21 7.18
CA ILE A 73 -0.24 8.16 5.72
C ILE A 73 -0.53 9.56 5.16
N GLU A 74 -1.37 10.34 5.83
CA GLU A 74 -1.68 11.73 5.46
C GLU A 74 -0.41 12.58 5.43
N GLU A 75 0.40 12.54 6.50
CA GLU A 75 1.63 13.33 6.62
C GLU A 75 2.67 12.97 5.56
N VAL A 76 2.94 11.67 5.34
CA VAL A 76 3.85 11.25 4.27
C VAL A 76 3.32 11.64 2.89
N SER A 77 1.99 11.57 2.69
CA SER A 77 1.35 11.92 1.41
C SER A 77 1.38 13.42 1.13
N ARG A 78 1.36 14.26 2.16
CA ARG A 78 1.51 15.71 2.07
C ARG A 78 2.82 16.08 1.37
N VAL A 79 3.84 15.26 1.54
CA VAL A 79 5.17 15.46 0.99
C VAL A 79 5.40 14.65 -0.29
N CYS A 80 5.07 13.35 -0.27
CA CYS A 80 5.25 12.45 -1.40
C CYS A 80 4.24 11.30 -1.39
N ALA A 81 3.20 11.42 -2.19
CA ALA A 81 2.16 10.39 -2.30
C ALA A 81 2.68 9.05 -2.83
N ALA A 82 3.76 9.03 -3.62
CA ALA A 82 4.36 7.80 -4.13
C ALA A 82 5.04 6.97 -3.04
N VAL A 83 5.68 7.62 -2.07
CA VAL A 83 6.24 6.96 -0.87
C VAL A 83 5.12 6.49 0.05
N ALA A 84 4.10 7.33 0.23
CA ALA A 84 2.96 7.02 1.09
C ALA A 84 2.18 5.79 0.62
N ILE A 85 1.94 5.63 -0.70
CA ILE A 85 1.20 4.47 -1.21
C ILE A 85 1.97 3.15 -1.00
N ALA A 86 3.30 3.16 -1.11
CA ALA A 86 4.12 2.00 -0.82
C ALA A 86 3.95 1.53 0.64
N LEU A 87 3.97 2.49 1.58
CA LEU A 87 3.72 2.25 3.01
C LEU A 87 2.28 1.80 3.27
N SER A 88 1.30 2.47 2.64
CA SER A 88 -0.12 2.18 2.82
C SER A 88 -0.48 0.77 2.36
N VAL A 89 -0.04 0.36 1.16
CA VAL A 89 -0.27 -0.98 0.62
C VAL A 89 0.36 -2.03 1.52
N HIS A 90 1.60 -1.81 1.97
CA HIS A 90 2.26 -2.74 2.88
C HIS A 90 1.43 -3.00 4.15
N ASN A 91 1.06 -1.93 4.88
CA ASN A 91 0.33 -2.07 6.15
C ASN A 91 -1.08 -2.62 5.95
N SER A 92 -1.83 -2.09 4.98
CA SER A 92 -3.28 -2.30 4.87
C SER A 92 -3.69 -3.56 4.11
N VAL A 93 -2.96 -3.94 3.07
CA VAL A 93 -3.30 -5.09 2.22
C VAL A 93 -2.17 -6.13 2.11
N GLY A 94 -0.97 -5.80 2.60
CA GLY A 94 0.16 -6.73 2.74
C GLY A 94 0.15 -7.41 4.12
N ALA A 95 0.26 -6.65 5.21
CA ALA A 95 0.39 -7.18 6.57
C ALA A 95 -0.98 -7.51 7.23
N PHE A 96 -1.98 -6.63 7.08
CA PHE A 96 -3.30 -6.81 7.69
C PHE A 96 -3.96 -8.17 7.36
N PRO A 97 -3.93 -8.68 6.11
CA PRO A 97 -4.51 -10.00 5.81
C PRO A 97 -3.84 -11.13 6.59
N VAL A 98 -2.53 -11.09 6.76
CA VAL A 98 -1.80 -12.08 7.57
C VAL A 98 -2.24 -12.01 9.02
N LEU A 99 -2.31 -10.79 9.58
CA LEU A 99 -2.77 -10.58 10.95
C LEU A 99 -4.21 -11.09 11.17
N ARG A 100 -5.11 -10.83 10.20
CA ARG A 100 -6.53 -11.08 10.37
C ARG A 100 -6.97 -12.51 10.05
N PHE A 101 -6.31 -13.17 9.09
CA PHE A 101 -6.72 -14.45 8.53
C PHE A 101 -5.66 -15.55 8.64
N GLY A 102 -4.44 -15.20 8.99
CA GLY A 102 -3.33 -16.15 9.19
C GLY A 102 -3.55 -17.05 10.40
N GLY A 103 -3.10 -18.29 10.30
CA GLY A 103 -2.91 -19.15 11.46
C GLY A 103 -1.73 -18.65 12.33
N GLU A 104 -1.64 -19.14 13.56
CA GLU A 104 -0.60 -18.70 14.49
C GLU A 104 0.82 -18.91 13.96
N GLU A 105 1.08 -19.99 13.25
CA GLU A 105 2.38 -20.24 12.61
C GLU A 105 2.68 -19.19 11.54
N GLN A 106 1.70 -18.87 10.68
CA GLN A 106 1.84 -17.83 9.65
C GLN A 106 2.07 -16.46 10.28
N LYS A 107 1.33 -16.09 11.32
CA LYS A 107 1.49 -14.81 12.02
C LYS A 107 2.89 -14.69 12.62
N ARG A 108 3.32 -15.71 13.37
CA ARG A 108 4.64 -15.73 14.02
C ARG A 108 5.80 -15.73 13.03
N HIS A 109 5.58 -16.27 11.83
CA HIS A 109 6.60 -16.27 10.78
C HIS A 109 6.63 -14.96 10.00
N TYR A 110 5.49 -14.50 9.48
CA TYR A 110 5.45 -13.38 8.53
C TYR A 110 5.39 -12.01 9.20
N LEU A 111 4.62 -11.82 10.30
CA LEU A 111 4.42 -10.49 10.85
C LEU A 111 5.71 -9.83 11.38
N PRO A 112 6.62 -10.53 12.08
CA PRO A 112 7.90 -9.93 12.48
C PRO A 112 8.78 -9.54 11.29
N LEU A 113 8.72 -10.29 10.20
CA LEU A 113 9.43 -9.98 8.96
C LEU A 113 8.85 -8.73 8.29
N LEU A 114 7.52 -8.65 8.18
CA LEU A 114 6.81 -7.51 7.62
C LEU A 114 6.96 -6.25 8.49
N ALA A 115 7.03 -6.39 9.81
CA ALA A 115 7.24 -5.25 10.70
C ALA A 115 8.64 -4.62 10.56
N SER A 116 9.65 -5.39 10.15
CA SER A 116 11.04 -4.94 10.26
C SER A 116 11.83 -4.88 8.96
N ARG A 117 11.63 -5.78 8.00
CA ARG A 117 12.52 -5.91 6.84
C ARG A 117 11.88 -6.34 5.53
N TRP A 118 10.69 -6.96 5.55
CA TRP A 118 9.99 -7.39 4.36
C TRP A 118 8.96 -6.36 3.92
N ILE A 119 8.80 -6.23 2.62
CA ILE A 119 7.74 -5.43 2.01
C ILE A 119 6.64 -6.37 1.54
N GLY A 120 5.39 -6.04 1.89
CA GLY A 120 4.21 -6.76 1.42
C GLY A 120 3.58 -6.09 0.22
N ALA A 121 3.00 -6.90 -0.68
CA ALA A 121 2.21 -6.46 -1.82
C ALA A 121 0.91 -7.24 -1.93
N PHE A 122 -0.06 -6.66 -2.64
CA PHE A 122 -1.38 -7.24 -2.88
C PHE A 122 -1.62 -7.45 -4.37
N SER A 123 -2.05 -8.66 -4.73
CA SER A 123 -2.10 -9.11 -6.12
C SER A 123 -3.45 -9.76 -6.44
N LEU A 124 -4.39 -8.94 -6.91
CA LEU A 124 -5.77 -9.34 -7.25
C LEU A 124 -6.06 -9.18 -8.75
N THR A 125 -5.78 -7.97 -9.29
CA THR A 125 -6.15 -7.55 -10.63
C THR A 125 -5.42 -8.36 -11.70
N GLU A 126 -6.12 -8.67 -12.79
CA GLU A 126 -5.58 -9.31 -13.98
C GLU A 126 -5.92 -8.49 -15.23
N PRO A 127 -5.24 -8.69 -16.37
CA PRO A 127 -5.56 -7.96 -17.61
C PRO A 127 -7.05 -8.00 -17.98
N GLU A 128 -7.73 -9.11 -17.68
CA GLU A 128 -9.13 -9.35 -18.04
C GLU A 128 -10.09 -9.26 -16.84
N ALA A 129 -9.58 -9.03 -15.63
CA ALA A 129 -10.37 -8.98 -14.39
C ALA A 129 -9.94 -7.80 -13.52
N GLY A 130 -10.41 -6.60 -13.86
CA GLY A 130 -10.25 -5.37 -13.08
C GLY A 130 -11.47 -5.15 -12.18
N SER A 131 -12.48 -4.42 -12.65
CA SER A 131 -13.71 -4.15 -11.87
C SER A 131 -14.50 -5.42 -11.55
N ASP A 132 -14.54 -6.40 -12.46
CA ASP A 132 -15.12 -7.72 -12.22
C ASP A 132 -14.07 -8.69 -11.65
N ALA A 133 -13.52 -8.34 -10.49
CA ALA A 133 -12.42 -9.06 -9.85
C ALA A 133 -12.78 -10.51 -9.46
N ALA A 134 -14.08 -10.81 -9.29
CA ALA A 134 -14.51 -12.17 -9.01
C ALA A 134 -14.26 -13.16 -10.16
N ARG A 135 -14.01 -12.65 -11.37
CA ARG A 135 -13.73 -13.45 -12.58
C ARG A 135 -12.24 -13.61 -12.88
N LEU A 136 -11.37 -13.36 -11.91
CA LEU A 136 -9.94 -13.63 -12.06
C LEU A 136 -9.67 -15.06 -12.53
N ARG A 137 -8.59 -15.26 -13.30
CA ARG A 137 -8.28 -16.51 -14.01
C ARG A 137 -6.95 -17.14 -13.63
N LEU A 138 -6.09 -16.46 -12.85
CA LEU A 138 -4.83 -17.05 -12.38
C LEU A 138 -5.13 -18.41 -11.76
N LYS A 139 -4.68 -19.46 -12.42
CA LYS A 139 -4.99 -20.84 -12.02
C LYS A 139 -4.15 -21.21 -10.79
N ALA A 140 -4.79 -21.78 -9.78
CA ALA A 140 -4.17 -22.37 -8.60
C ALA A 140 -4.60 -23.83 -8.51
N GLU A 141 -3.87 -24.70 -9.18
CA GLU A 141 -4.16 -26.14 -9.25
C GLU A 141 -3.63 -26.84 -8.01
N LYS A 142 -4.53 -27.54 -7.29
CA LYS A 142 -4.13 -28.34 -6.13
C LYS A 142 -3.44 -29.61 -6.59
N LEU A 143 -2.25 -29.85 -6.08
CA LEU A 143 -1.47 -31.05 -6.34
C LEU A 143 -1.86 -32.18 -5.39
N PRO A 144 -1.60 -33.47 -5.76
CA PRO A 144 -1.95 -34.63 -4.92
C PRO A 144 -1.36 -34.56 -3.51
N GLU A 145 -0.19 -33.96 -3.33
CA GLU A 145 0.50 -33.78 -2.05
C GLU A 145 -0.03 -32.60 -1.20
N GLY A 146 -0.99 -31.83 -1.72
CA GLY A 146 -1.65 -30.73 -1.02
C GLY A 146 -1.20 -29.34 -1.44
N ASP A 147 0.00 -29.18 -1.98
CA ASP A 147 0.52 -27.92 -2.50
C ASP A 147 -0.30 -27.40 -3.70
N TYR A 148 -0.03 -26.15 -4.10
CA TYR A 148 -0.72 -25.53 -5.23
C TYR A 148 0.28 -25.10 -6.30
N LEU A 149 -0.10 -25.28 -7.57
CA LEU A 149 0.68 -24.81 -8.71
C LEU A 149 -0.03 -23.58 -9.31
N LEU A 150 0.63 -22.41 -9.19
CA LEU A 150 0.11 -21.14 -9.68
C LEU A 150 0.63 -20.86 -11.09
N ASN A 151 -0.31 -20.52 -12.01
CA ASN A 151 -0.02 -20.11 -13.37
C ASN A 151 -0.92 -18.95 -13.80
N GLY A 152 -0.33 -17.87 -14.35
CA GLY A 152 -1.03 -16.68 -14.83
C GLY A 152 -0.30 -15.40 -14.55
N THR A 153 -0.96 -14.26 -14.84
CA THR A 153 -0.37 -12.92 -14.68
C THR A 153 -1.29 -12.03 -13.88
N LYS A 154 -0.73 -11.27 -12.97
CA LYS A 154 -1.41 -10.19 -12.24
C LYS A 154 -0.91 -8.84 -12.72
N SER A 155 -1.79 -7.84 -12.74
CA SER A 155 -1.50 -6.49 -13.23
C SER A 155 -1.62 -5.46 -12.11
N PHE A 156 -0.91 -4.34 -12.28
CA PHE A 156 -0.98 -3.17 -11.40
C PHE A 156 -0.68 -3.46 -9.93
N VAL A 157 0.33 -4.31 -9.68
CA VAL A 157 0.74 -4.68 -8.32
C VAL A 157 1.68 -3.61 -7.78
N THR A 158 1.19 -2.80 -6.83
CA THR A 158 2.02 -1.85 -6.08
C THR A 158 3.02 -2.60 -5.21
N ASN A 159 4.26 -2.13 -5.17
CA ASN A 159 5.42 -2.81 -4.57
C ASN A 159 5.80 -4.13 -5.28
N GLY A 160 5.28 -4.42 -6.47
CA GLY A 160 5.41 -5.74 -7.09
C GLY A 160 6.85 -6.14 -7.43
N SER A 161 7.72 -5.20 -7.80
CA SER A 161 9.13 -5.51 -8.09
C SER A 161 10.03 -5.49 -6.85
N ILE A 162 9.56 -4.91 -5.73
CA ILE A 162 10.36 -4.71 -4.51
C ILE A 162 9.87 -5.51 -3.30
N ALA A 163 8.64 -6.05 -3.35
CA ALA A 163 8.07 -6.81 -2.26
C ALA A 163 8.76 -8.16 -2.05
N ASP A 164 8.79 -8.61 -0.80
CA ASP A 164 9.30 -9.91 -0.37
C ASP A 164 8.16 -10.93 -0.22
N LEU A 165 6.94 -10.45 0.05
CA LEU A 165 5.73 -11.25 0.23
C LEU A 165 4.58 -10.70 -0.60
N TYR A 166 3.96 -11.54 -1.39
CA TYR A 166 2.78 -11.25 -2.20
C TYR A 166 1.55 -11.94 -1.63
N LEU A 167 0.49 -11.20 -1.33
CA LEU A 167 -0.83 -11.77 -1.14
C LEU A 167 -1.49 -11.96 -2.50
N VAL A 168 -1.59 -13.21 -2.96
CA VAL A 168 -2.04 -13.57 -4.30
C VAL A 168 -3.41 -14.23 -4.25
N MET A 169 -4.35 -13.73 -5.08
CA MET A 169 -5.65 -14.36 -5.28
C MET A 169 -5.60 -15.28 -6.51
N GLY A 170 -5.84 -16.57 -6.32
CA GLY A 170 -5.86 -17.56 -7.39
C GLY A 170 -7.17 -18.35 -7.44
N ARG A 171 -7.50 -18.87 -8.61
CA ARG A 171 -8.68 -19.68 -8.84
C ARG A 171 -8.37 -21.16 -8.58
N THR A 172 -9.01 -21.72 -7.55
CA THR A 172 -8.91 -23.14 -7.20
C THR A 172 -10.11 -23.96 -7.69
N ALA A 173 -11.25 -23.31 -8.00
CA ALA A 173 -12.42 -23.98 -8.52
C ALA A 173 -13.21 -23.11 -9.51
N GLU A 174 -13.75 -23.74 -10.56
CA GLU A 174 -14.69 -23.10 -11.48
C GLU A 174 -16.12 -23.28 -10.95
N LEU A 175 -16.71 -22.17 -10.50
CA LEU A 175 -18.08 -22.12 -9.97
C LEU A 175 -18.85 -21.02 -10.70
N PRO A 176 -19.44 -21.30 -11.88
CA PRO A 176 -20.08 -20.29 -12.73
C PRO A 176 -21.16 -19.47 -12.01
N GLU A 177 -21.95 -20.08 -11.17
CA GLU A 177 -23.05 -19.43 -10.41
C GLU A 177 -22.56 -18.62 -9.20
N ALA A 178 -21.31 -18.85 -8.76
CA ALA A 178 -20.72 -18.17 -7.61
C ALA A 178 -19.20 -18.02 -7.79
N PRO A 179 -18.71 -17.28 -8.80
CA PRO A 179 -17.29 -17.25 -9.19
C PRO A 179 -16.38 -16.79 -8.04
N HIS A 180 -16.85 -15.92 -7.16
CA HIS A 180 -16.12 -15.46 -5.98
C HIS A 180 -15.78 -16.58 -4.99
N ARG A 181 -16.56 -17.67 -4.95
CA ARG A 181 -16.30 -18.84 -4.06
C ARG A 181 -15.23 -19.78 -4.60
N GLY A 182 -14.83 -19.63 -5.86
CA GLY A 182 -13.72 -20.39 -6.45
C GLY A 182 -12.36 -19.71 -6.27
N VAL A 183 -12.29 -18.60 -5.54
CA VAL A 183 -11.04 -17.85 -5.31
C VAL A 183 -10.44 -18.19 -3.95
N THR A 184 -9.14 -18.47 -3.94
CA THR A 184 -8.36 -18.79 -2.74
C THR A 184 -7.19 -17.78 -2.62
N ALA A 185 -6.80 -17.46 -1.40
CA ALA A 185 -5.69 -16.55 -1.11
C ALA A 185 -4.42 -17.32 -0.74
N PHE A 186 -3.28 -16.83 -1.21
CA PHE A 186 -1.97 -17.42 -1.00
C PHE A 186 -0.96 -16.37 -0.55
N LEU A 187 -0.08 -16.72 0.38
CA LEU A 187 1.10 -15.98 0.77
C LEU A 187 2.28 -16.49 -0.07
N VAL A 188 2.67 -15.73 -1.08
CA VAL A 188 3.72 -16.14 -2.01
C VAL A 188 4.98 -15.35 -1.71
N GLU A 189 6.03 -16.03 -1.25
CA GLU A 189 7.33 -15.40 -1.05
C GLU A 189 8.02 -15.16 -2.39
N ARG A 190 8.69 -14.00 -2.52
CA ARG A 190 9.46 -13.65 -3.72
C ARG A 190 10.52 -14.69 -4.08
N SER A 191 11.04 -15.41 -3.09
CA SER A 191 12.08 -16.43 -3.25
C SER A 191 11.59 -17.72 -3.91
N LEU A 192 10.26 -17.93 -4.01
CA LEU A 192 9.72 -19.13 -4.64
C LEU A 192 10.03 -19.14 -6.14
N PRO A 193 10.50 -20.29 -6.68
CA PRO A 193 10.65 -20.44 -8.12
C PRO A 193 9.33 -20.24 -8.86
N GLY A 194 9.38 -19.59 -10.02
CA GLY A 194 8.23 -19.40 -10.89
C GLY A 194 7.40 -18.15 -10.59
N VAL A 195 7.80 -17.28 -9.66
CA VAL A 195 7.24 -15.94 -9.52
C VAL A 195 8.30 -14.91 -9.94
N SER A 196 7.90 -13.95 -10.77
CA SER A 196 8.77 -12.86 -11.20
C SER A 196 7.99 -11.58 -11.49
N PRO A 197 8.59 -10.41 -11.25
CA PRO A 197 8.02 -9.16 -11.74
C PRO A 197 8.07 -9.14 -13.28
N GLY A 198 6.98 -8.67 -13.88
CA GLY A 198 6.86 -8.46 -15.32
C GLY A 198 7.09 -7.00 -15.69
N LYS A 199 6.23 -6.47 -16.57
CA LYS A 199 6.31 -5.09 -17.04
C LYS A 199 6.07 -4.10 -15.91
N MET A 200 6.94 -3.08 -15.81
CA MET A 200 6.71 -1.92 -14.96
C MET A 200 5.81 -0.91 -15.69
N GLU A 201 4.86 -0.32 -14.98
CA GLU A 201 3.92 0.63 -15.53
C GLU A 201 4.46 2.06 -15.51
N HIS A 202 4.42 2.73 -16.67
CA HIS A 202 4.65 4.17 -16.76
C HIS A 202 3.34 4.91 -16.45
N LYS A 203 3.35 5.69 -15.37
CA LYS A 203 2.13 6.30 -14.83
C LYS A 203 2.09 7.80 -15.05
N THR A 204 0.87 8.36 -15.11
CA THR A 204 0.64 9.82 -15.22
C THR A 204 0.99 10.56 -13.92
N GLY A 205 0.86 9.90 -12.77
CA GLY A 205 1.20 10.41 -11.44
C GLY A 205 1.66 9.29 -10.52
N LEU A 206 2.11 9.63 -9.31
CA LEU A 206 2.72 8.68 -8.36
C LEU A 206 3.86 7.89 -9.02
N ARG A 207 4.65 8.56 -9.86
CA ARG A 207 5.59 7.91 -10.78
C ARG A 207 6.74 7.22 -10.07
N ALA A 208 7.10 7.71 -8.88
CA ALA A 208 8.08 7.09 -8.00
C ALA A 208 7.54 5.89 -7.19
N SER A 209 6.27 5.51 -7.37
CA SER A 209 5.72 4.28 -6.77
C SER A 209 5.94 3.10 -7.71
N ASP A 210 6.50 2.01 -7.20
CA ASP A 210 6.61 0.76 -7.92
C ASP A 210 5.22 0.20 -8.23
N THR A 211 4.96 -0.06 -9.51
CA THR A 211 3.72 -0.70 -9.97
C THR A 211 4.06 -1.58 -11.16
N THR A 212 3.89 -2.88 -11.01
CA THR A 212 4.32 -3.84 -12.03
C THR A 212 3.33 -4.99 -12.21
N GLU A 213 3.51 -5.75 -13.26
CA GLU A 213 2.91 -7.07 -13.38
C GLU A 213 3.66 -8.07 -12.50
N LEU A 214 2.96 -9.14 -12.08
CA LEU A 214 3.56 -10.35 -11.52
C LEU A 214 3.19 -11.54 -12.39
N VAL A 215 4.20 -12.27 -12.82
CA VAL A 215 4.06 -13.46 -13.67
C VAL A 215 4.31 -14.71 -12.81
N PHE A 216 3.41 -15.67 -12.93
CA PHE A 216 3.49 -16.97 -12.25
C PHE A 216 3.58 -18.07 -13.31
N GLU A 217 4.69 -18.79 -13.32
CA GLU A 217 4.97 -19.88 -14.25
C GLU A 217 5.35 -21.13 -13.46
N ASN A 218 4.39 -22.04 -13.30
CA ASN A 218 4.55 -23.24 -12.48
C ASN A 218 5.08 -22.95 -11.08
N CYS A 219 4.62 -21.83 -10.48
CA CYS A 219 5.01 -21.44 -9.13
C CYS A 219 4.35 -22.37 -8.12
N ARG A 220 5.14 -23.23 -7.50
CA ARG A 220 4.67 -24.17 -6.48
C ARG A 220 4.63 -23.47 -5.13
N VAL A 221 3.41 -23.39 -4.56
CA VAL A 221 3.12 -22.78 -3.26
C VAL A 221 2.71 -23.87 -2.28
N PRO A 222 3.43 -24.05 -1.17
CA PRO A 222 3.07 -25.02 -0.13
C PRO A 222 1.65 -24.81 0.43
N GLU A 223 0.97 -25.87 0.82
CA GLU A 223 -0.36 -25.75 1.44
C GLU A 223 -0.33 -24.86 2.71
N SER A 224 0.77 -24.89 3.46
CA SER A 224 0.97 -24.05 4.64
C SER A 224 1.00 -22.53 4.34
N GLN A 225 1.20 -22.14 3.09
CA GLN A 225 1.16 -20.76 2.62
C GLN A 225 -0.23 -20.35 2.08
N ARG A 226 -1.22 -21.23 2.08
CA ARG A 226 -2.61 -20.85 1.83
C ARG A 226 -3.12 -20.00 2.99
N LEU A 227 -3.67 -18.83 2.70
CA LEU A 227 -4.25 -17.95 3.70
C LEU A 227 -5.74 -18.20 3.84
N GLY A 228 -6.18 -18.60 5.02
CA GLY A 228 -7.56 -18.99 5.27
C GLY A 228 -7.96 -20.33 4.60
N ALA A 229 -9.25 -20.60 4.45
CA ALA A 229 -9.74 -21.80 3.77
C ALA A 229 -9.86 -21.61 2.25
N GLU A 230 -9.86 -22.71 1.50
CA GLU A 230 -10.19 -22.69 0.07
C GLU A 230 -11.53 -22.00 -0.17
N GLY A 231 -11.62 -21.20 -1.24
CA GLY A 231 -12.82 -20.45 -1.60
C GLY A 231 -13.06 -19.18 -0.78
N GLN A 232 -12.21 -18.85 0.21
CA GLN A 232 -12.33 -17.62 1.01
C GLN A 232 -11.52 -16.45 0.45
N GLY A 233 -10.72 -16.64 -0.58
CA GLY A 233 -9.80 -15.63 -1.10
C GLY A 233 -10.47 -14.32 -1.50
N PHE A 234 -11.63 -14.38 -2.15
CA PHE A 234 -12.36 -13.16 -2.53
C PHE A 234 -12.85 -12.38 -1.29
N LYS A 235 -13.35 -13.07 -0.25
CA LYS A 235 -13.72 -12.42 1.02
C LYS A 235 -12.51 -11.76 1.69
N ILE A 236 -11.38 -12.47 1.72
CA ILE A 236 -10.12 -11.93 2.26
C ILE A 236 -9.71 -10.69 1.48
N ALA A 237 -9.76 -10.73 0.14
CA ALA A 237 -9.44 -9.58 -0.71
C ALA A 237 -10.33 -8.37 -0.40
N MET A 238 -11.65 -8.54 -0.33
CA MET A 238 -12.59 -7.45 -0.07
C MET A 238 -12.37 -6.82 1.32
N MET A 239 -12.19 -7.63 2.37
CA MET A 239 -11.91 -7.12 3.71
C MET A 239 -10.56 -6.41 3.80
N SER A 240 -9.57 -6.86 3.05
CA SER A 240 -8.27 -6.17 2.95
C SER A 240 -8.41 -4.82 2.24
N LEU A 241 -9.18 -4.75 1.16
CA LEU A 241 -9.44 -3.51 0.44
C LEU A 241 -10.28 -2.52 1.28
N ASP A 242 -11.23 -3.00 2.10
CA ASP A 242 -11.98 -2.13 3.02
C ASP A 242 -11.05 -1.46 4.03
N ASN A 243 -10.06 -2.19 4.56
CA ASN A 243 -9.01 -1.60 5.40
C ASN A 243 -8.12 -0.64 4.61
N GLY A 244 -7.76 -0.98 3.37
CA GLY A 244 -6.95 -0.14 2.48
C GLY A 244 -7.58 1.21 2.15
N ARG A 245 -8.93 1.30 2.11
CA ARG A 245 -9.65 2.56 1.82
C ARG A 245 -9.39 3.65 2.84
N ILE A 246 -9.12 3.31 4.10
CA ILE A 246 -8.75 4.27 5.14
C ILE A 246 -7.44 4.96 4.74
N GLY A 247 -6.40 4.18 4.40
CA GLY A 247 -5.11 4.71 3.95
C GLY A 247 -5.23 5.55 2.68
N VAL A 248 -6.03 5.11 1.69
CA VAL A 248 -6.22 5.87 0.44
C VAL A 248 -6.99 7.18 0.69
N GLY A 249 -7.98 7.19 1.61
CA GLY A 249 -8.66 8.41 2.04
C GLY A 249 -7.69 9.40 2.68
N ALA A 250 -6.88 8.95 3.64
CA ALA A 250 -5.84 9.75 4.28
C ALA A 250 -4.80 10.26 3.27
N GLN A 251 -4.40 9.42 2.31
CA GLN A 251 -3.50 9.83 1.23
C GLN A 251 -4.09 10.99 0.40
N ALA A 252 -5.37 10.91 0.04
CA ALA A 252 -6.03 11.98 -0.71
C ALA A 252 -6.05 13.31 0.06
N THR A 253 -6.31 13.26 1.38
CA THR A 253 -6.25 14.43 2.26
C THR A 253 -4.83 15.01 2.32
N GLY A 254 -3.81 14.17 2.51
CA GLY A 254 -2.41 14.61 2.52
C GLY A 254 -1.98 15.28 1.20
N ILE A 255 -2.36 14.70 0.04
CA ILE A 255 -2.10 15.32 -1.27
C ILE A 255 -2.76 16.70 -1.36
N ALA A 256 -4.01 16.83 -0.91
CA ALA A 256 -4.74 18.10 -0.93
C ALA A 256 -4.07 19.13 -0.03
N GLN A 257 -3.63 18.75 1.17
CA GLN A 257 -2.90 19.60 2.11
C GLN A 257 -1.58 20.09 1.50
N GLY A 258 -0.77 19.18 0.94
CA GLY A 258 0.49 19.55 0.29
C GLY A 258 0.28 20.52 -0.89
N ALA A 259 -0.75 20.28 -1.71
CA ALA A 259 -1.09 21.18 -2.82
C ALA A 259 -1.52 22.57 -2.33
N LEU A 260 -2.27 22.66 -1.23
CA LEU A 260 -2.64 23.93 -0.61
C LEU A 260 -1.43 24.69 -0.09
N GLU A 261 -0.50 24.02 0.58
CA GLU A 261 0.73 24.60 1.11
C GLU A 261 1.59 25.23 -0.02
N GLU A 262 1.82 24.47 -1.08
CA GLU A 262 2.55 24.93 -2.26
C GLU A 262 1.85 26.12 -2.95
N ALA A 263 0.53 26.02 -3.12
CA ALA A 263 -0.25 27.12 -3.72
C ALA A 263 -0.20 28.40 -2.86
N ALA A 264 -0.31 28.27 -1.53
CA ALA A 264 -0.24 29.39 -0.60
C ALA A 264 1.15 30.04 -0.58
N ALA A 265 2.22 29.24 -0.55
CA ALA A 265 3.60 29.72 -0.63
C ALA A 265 3.87 30.45 -1.95
N TYR A 266 3.47 29.86 -3.07
CA TYR A 266 3.61 30.50 -4.38
C TYR A 266 2.82 31.80 -4.47
N ALA A 267 1.59 31.84 -3.97
CA ALA A 267 0.76 33.04 -3.99
C ALA A 267 1.34 34.21 -3.19
N GLN A 268 2.15 33.94 -2.16
CA GLN A 268 2.87 34.95 -1.39
C GLN A 268 4.10 35.50 -2.13
N THR A 269 4.75 34.71 -2.96
CA THR A 269 5.99 35.09 -3.66
C THR A 269 5.73 35.69 -5.04
N ARG A 270 4.77 35.13 -5.80
CA ARG A 270 4.41 35.63 -7.13
C ARG A 270 3.76 37.01 -7.05
N ARG A 271 4.29 37.97 -7.80
CA ARG A 271 3.78 39.35 -7.84
C ARG A 271 3.15 39.68 -9.19
N GLN A 272 2.03 40.41 -9.15
CA GLN A 272 1.40 41.09 -10.28
C GLN A 272 0.82 42.41 -9.78
N PHE A 273 0.80 43.45 -10.60
CA PHE A 273 0.35 44.79 -10.21
C PHE A 273 1.08 45.29 -8.93
N ASP A 274 2.39 45.07 -8.86
CA ASP A 274 3.32 45.43 -7.77
C ASP A 274 3.01 44.85 -6.38
N ARG A 275 2.18 43.81 -6.30
CA ARG A 275 1.81 43.12 -5.04
C ARG A 275 1.75 41.61 -5.19
N PRO A 276 1.89 40.86 -4.10
CA PRO A 276 1.69 39.40 -4.12
C PRO A 276 0.29 39.01 -4.63
N ILE A 277 0.19 37.93 -5.41
CA ILE A 277 -1.12 37.49 -5.91
C ILE A 277 -2.05 37.02 -4.78
N ALA A 278 -1.52 36.64 -3.63
CA ALA A 278 -2.28 36.37 -2.41
C ALA A 278 -3.11 37.57 -1.93
N SER A 279 -2.78 38.81 -2.36
CA SER A 279 -3.55 40.00 -2.00
C SER A 279 -4.85 40.16 -2.80
N PHE A 280 -5.03 39.42 -3.91
CA PHE A 280 -6.22 39.46 -4.72
C PHE A 280 -7.34 38.60 -4.11
N GLN A 281 -8.55 39.15 -4.02
CA GLN A 281 -9.69 38.51 -3.37
C GLN A 281 -10.02 37.13 -3.98
N ALA A 282 -9.96 37.00 -5.32
CA ALA A 282 -10.22 35.75 -6.02
C ALA A 282 -9.26 34.64 -5.60
N VAL A 283 -7.94 34.95 -5.49
CA VAL A 283 -6.93 33.98 -5.05
C VAL A 283 -7.13 33.59 -3.60
N ARG A 284 -7.41 34.56 -2.72
CA ARG A 284 -7.68 34.28 -1.30
C ARG A 284 -8.91 33.40 -1.10
N PHE A 285 -9.95 33.59 -1.88
CA PHE A 285 -11.15 32.78 -1.79
C PHE A 285 -10.88 31.35 -2.23
N MET A 286 -10.13 31.12 -3.33
CA MET A 286 -9.74 29.77 -3.73
C MET A 286 -8.93 29.06 -2.64
N LEU A 287 -7.95 29.73 -2.02
CA LEU A 287 -7.18 29.13 -0.92
C LEU A 287 -8.03 28.84 0.32
N ALA A 288 -8.98 29.74 0.65
CA ALA A 288 -9.92 29.52 1.76
C ALA A 288 -10.88 28.36 1.50
N ASP A 289 -11.37 28.22 0.26
CA ASP A 289 -12.23 27.11 -0.15
C ASP A 289 -11.46 25.76 -0.07
N MET A 290 -10.22 25.71 -0.54
CA MET A 290 -9.36 24.55 -0.41
C MET A 290 -9.17 24.15 1.06
N GLN A 291 -8.80 25.12 1.93
CA GLN A 291 -8.62 24.85 3.37
C GLN A 291 -9.91 24.37 4.06
N THR A 292 -11.06 24.84 3.59
CA THR A 292 -12.35 24.43 4.18
C THR A 292 -12.76 23.02 3.77
N GLN A 293 -12.31 22.56 2.59
CA GLN A 293 -12.63 21.22 2.07
C GLN A 293 -11.68 20.13 2.58
N ILE A 294 -10.46 20.49 2.97
CA ILE A 294 -9.48 19.61 3.60
C ILE A 294 -9.85 19.42 5.08
#